data_2b68edac0b0a9c45ba8024c2e8733303
#
_entry.id   2b68edac0b0a9c45ba8024c2e8733303
#
_cell.length_a   1.000
_cell.length_b   1.000
_cell.length_c   1.000
_cell.angle_alpha   90.00
_cell.angle_beta   90.00
_cell.angle_gamma   90.00
#
_symmetry.space_group_name_H-M   'P 1'
#
loop_
_entity.id
_entity.type
_entity.pdbx_description
1 polymer ?
#
loop_
_entity_poly.entity_id
_entity_poly.type
_entity_poly.pdbx_seq_one_letter_code
_entity_poly.pdbx_strand_id
1 'polypeptide(L)'
;MSGRIIVVTGTDTGVGKTIATAALAVRATARGTVTVVKPAQTGIGPTNTDEPGDVDVVRALTGCAVEEYTRLPDPLAPDTAARRAGVTIPAVAEYAVRVRALAEEVDTVIVEGAGGLLVRLDTDGGTLLDLAADLDAEVYVVVRAGLGTLNHTELTVGALRSRGLEPAGLVIGAWPHSPDLAESCNLDDLPRVAGVPVVAVLTEGAGGLDRASFTAAVPTWFTDTP
;
A
#
# COMPACT_ATOMS: atom_id res chain seq x y z
N MET A 1 11.63 19.84 -10.26
CA MET A 1 11.28 18.48 -10.79
C MET A 1 10.19 17.97 -9.87
N SER A 2 9.12 17.39 -10.40
CA SER A 2 8.09 16.78 -9.58
C SER A 2 8.69 15.64 -8.76
N GLY A 3 8.26 15.52 -7.51
CA GLY A 3 8.67 14.43 -6.63
C GLY A 3 8.22 13.06 -7.16
N ARG A 4 8.84 12.00 -6.66
CA ARG A 4 8.51 10.61 -6.99
C ARG A 4 7.14 10.23 -6.43
N ILE A 5 6.31 9.55 -7.22
CA ILE A 5 5.03 9.03 -6.75
C ILE A 5 5.08 7.50 -6.70
N ILE A 6 4.80 6.95 -5.53
CA ILE A 6 4.73 5.51 -5.27
C ILE A 6 3.29 5.15 -4.92
N VAL A 7 2.77 4.08 -5.50
CA VAL A 7 1.49 3.48 -5.11
C VAL A 7 1.73 2.12 -4.47
N VAL A 8 1.18 1.92 -3.28
CA VAL A 8 1.21 0.65 -2.56
C VAL A 8 -0.17 0.00 -2.66
N THR A 9 -0.24 -1.07 -3.43
CA THR A 9 -1.43 -1.92 -3.53
C THR A 9 -1.23 -3.23 -2.77
N GLY A 10 -2.29 -3.99 -2.64
CA GLY A 10 -2.21 -5.35 -2.11
C GLY A 10 -2.98 -6.32 -3.00
N THR A 11 -2.67 -7.60 -2.86
CA THR A 11 -3.47 -8.65 -3.47
C THR A 11 -4.82 -8.84 -2.78
N ASP A 12 -4.95 -8.30 -1.54
CA ASP A 12 -6.17 -8.40 -0.72
C ASP A 12 -6.12 -7.39 0.45
N THR A 13 -7.18 -7.37 1.27
CA THR A 13 -7.19 -6.72 2.59
C THR A 13 -6.39 -7.55 3.60
N GLY A 14 -5.72 -6.87 4.55
CA GLY A 14 -4.97 -7.56 5.62
C GLY A 14 -3.66 -8.21 5.17
N VAL A 15 -3.13 -7.88 3.99
CA VAL A 15 -1.84 -8.41 3.48
C VAL A 15 -0.62 -7.67 4.02
N GLY A 16 -0.79 -6.64 4.87
CA GLY A 16 0.32 -5.86 5.45
C GLY A 16 0.67 -4.58 4.70
N LYS A 17 -0.26 -4.01 3.89
CA LYS A 17 -0.01 -2.77 3.13
C LYS A 17 0.52 -1.63 3.99
N THR A 18 -0.11 -1.35 5.12
CA THR A 18 0.23 -0.22 5.99
C THR A 18 1.65 -0.33 6.54
N ILE A 19 2.08 -1.54 6.88
CA ILE A 19 3.46 -1.79 7.35
C ILE A 19 4.45 -1.71 6.19
N ALA A 20 4.08 -2.21 5.00
CA ALA A 20 4.88 -2.06 3.78
C ALA A 20 5.02 -0.59 3.37
N THR A 21 3.94 0.19 3.46
CA THR A 21 3.92 1.64 3.24
C THR A 21 4.88 2.35 4.21
N ALA A 22 4.82 2.02 5.50
CA ALA A 22 5.73 2.56 6.50
C ALA A 22 7.19 2.21 6.21
N ALA A 23 7.48 0.95 5.82
CA ALA A 23 8.84 0.53 5.47
C ALA A 23 9.39 1.26 4.23
N LEU A 24 8.56 1.41 3.18
CA LEU A 24 8.92 2.19 1.99
C LEU A 24 9.13 3.67 2.34
N ALA A 25 8.31 4.24 3.24
CA ALA A 25 8.47 5.62 3.70
C ALA A 25 9.81 5.82 4.43
N VAL A 26 10.19 4.93 5.34
CA VAL A 26 11.51 4.98 6.00
C VAL A 26 12.64 4.92 4.97
N ARG A 27 12.56 4.05 3.95
CA ARG A 27 13.58 4.04 2.88
C ARG A 27 13.63 5.33 2.08
N ALA A 28 12.47 5.91 1.78
CA ALA A 28 12.38 7.15 1.00
C ALA A 28 12.94 8.35 1.76
N THR A 29 12.83 8.41 3.09
CA THR A 29 13.38 9.51 3.90
C THR A 29 14.90 9.65 3.80
N ALA A 30 15.63 8.60 3.41
CA ALA A 30 17.05 8.69 3.11
C ALA A 30 17.36 9.56 1.85
N ARG A 31 16.35 9.86 1.04
CA ARG A 31 16.47 10.61 -0.22
C ARG A 31 15.81 11.98 -0.17
N GLY A 32 15.08 12.31 0.89
CA GLY A 32 14.41 13.59 1.04
C GLY A 32 13.11 13.53 1.85
N THR A 33 12.26 14.50 1.65
CA THR A 33 10.97 14.65 2.31
C THR A 33 9.94 13.64 1.78
N VAL A 34 9.14 13.08 2.70
CA VAL A 34 8.14 12.06 2.37
C VAL A 34 6.80 12.41 2.96
N THR A 35 5.75 12.31 2.16
CA THR A 35 4.36 12.34 2.64
C THR A 35 3.64 11.07 2.20
N VAL A 36 2.94 10.45 3.17
CA VAL A 36 2.10 9.27 2.89
C VAL A 36 0.65 9.69 2.80
N VAL A 37 -0.04 9.24 1.76
CA VAL A 37 -1.43 9.59 1.46
C VAL A 37 -2.31 8.35 1.50
N LYS A 38 -3.44 8.43 2.22
CA LYS A 38 -4.54 7.46 2.17
C LYS A 38 -5.73 8.13 1.49
N PRO A 39 -6.03 7.83 0.21
CA PRO A 39 -7.16 8.44 -0.49
C PRO A 39 -8.50 8.16 0.19
N ALA A 40 -8.70 6.92 0.66
CA ALA A 40 -9.90 6.53 1.39
C ALA A 40 -9.57 5.56 2.52
N GLN A 41 -9.93 5.94 3.73
CA GLN A 41 -9.91 5.11 4.94
C GLN A 41 -11.34 4.64 5.22
N THR A 42 -11.50 3.34 5.46
CA THR A 42 -12.79 2.73 5.83
C THR A 42 -12.67 1.99 7.15
N GLY A 43 -13.80 1.75 7.82
CA GLY A 43 -13.85 1.00 9.08
C GLY A 43 -13.50 1.81 10.32
N ILE A 44 -13.31 3.13 10.20
CA ILE A 44 -13.00 4.01 11.33
C ILE A 44 -14.06 5.11 11.43
N GLY A 45 -14.79 5.11 12.52
CA GLY A 45 -15.90 6.03 12.75
C GLY A 45 -16.23 6.21 14.23
N PRO A 46 -17.27 6.94 14.57
CA PRO A 46 -17.65 7.26 15.96
C PRO A 46 -17.87 6.03 16.85
N THR A 47 -18.19 4.89 16.26
CA THR A 47 -18.43 3.62 16.97
C THR A 47 -17.21 2.69 17.00
N ASN A 48 -16.13 3.03 16.28
CA ASN A 48 -14.88 2.28 16.22
C ASN A 48 -13.71 3.26 16.31
N THR A 49 -13.58 3.93 17.46
CA THR A 49 -12.56 4.97 17.71
C THR A 49 -11.26 4.40 18.28
N ASP A 50 -11.26 3.13 18.69
CA ASP A 50 -10.14 2.52 19.43
C ASP A 50 -9.02 2.00 18.49
N GLU A 51 -9.33 1.83 17.20
CA GLU A 51 -8.32 1.41 16.23
C GLU A 51 -7.76 2.62 15.47
N PRO A 52 -6.41 2.76 15.40
CA PRO A 52 -5.80 3.83 14.63
C PRO A 52 -6.04 3.63 13.13
N GLY A 53 -6.18 4.74 12.38
CA GLY A 53 -6.19 4.70 10.91
C GLY A 53 -4.84 4.28 10.34
N ASP A 54 -4.84 3.81 9.08
CA ASP A 54 -3.62 3.39 8.42
C ASP A 54 -2.54 4.48 8.45
N VAL A 55 -2.92 5.73 8.18
CA VAL A 55 -1.98 6.88 8.25
C VAL A 55 -1.48 7.17 9.67
N ASP A 56 -2.29 6.89 10.70
CA ASP A 56 -1.87 7.08 12.09
C ASP A 56 -0.82 6.04 12.48
N VAL A 57 -0.98 4.80 12.02
CA VAL A 57 0.02 3.74 12.16
C VAL A 57 1.32 4.11 11.44
N VAL A 58 1.24 4.56 10.19
CA VAL A 58 2.43 5.00 9.44
C VAL A 58 3.13 6.15 10.16
N ARG A 59 2.39 7.18 10.61
CA ARG A 59 2.95 8.31 11.36
C ARG A 59 3.64 7.86 12.66
N ALA A 60 3.03 6.94 13.38
CA ALA A 60 3.60 6.41 14.63
C ALA A 60 4.93 5.70 14.38
N LEU A 61 4.99 4.83 13.36
CA LEU A 61 6.17 4.02 13.03
C LEU A 61 7.31 4.82 12.38
N THR A 62 6.99 5.87 11.62
CA THR A 62 7.98 6.55 10.77
C THR A 62 8.27 8.00 11.18
N GLY A 63 7.27 8.70 11.70
CA GLY A 63 7.30 10.16 11.91
C GLY A 63 7.10 10.99 10.63
N CYS A 64 6.84 10.37 9.48
CA CYS A 64 6.57 11.07 8.23
C CYS A 64 5.28 11.88 8.29
N ALA A 65 5.20 12.92 7.44
CA ALA A 65 3.95 13.60 7.17
C ALA A 65 2.95 12.62 6.52
N VAL A 66 1.68 12.77 6.88
CA VAL A 66 0.62 11.92 6.36
C VAL A 66 -0.63 12.74 6.04
N GLU A 67 -1.36 12.34 5.02
CA GLU A 67 -2.67 12.89 4.65
C GLU A 67 -3.70 11.77 4.47
N GLU A 68 -4.94 12.05 4.87
CA GLU A 68 -6.09 11.20 4.63
C GLU A 68 -7.17 12.07 3.96
N TYR A 69 -7.65 11.63 2.79
CA TYR A 69 -8.58 12.49 2.03
C TYR A 69 -10.04 12.20 2.35
N THR A 70 -10.37 10.94 2.61
CA THR A 70 -11.74 10.51 2.90
C THR A 70 -11.75 9.49 4.02
N ARG A 71 -12.65 9.66 4.99
CA ARG A 71 -12.85 8.70 6.09
C ARG A 71 -14.31 8.25 6.12
N LEU A 72 -14.51 6.93 6.15
CA LEU A 72 -15.83 6.29 6.13
C LEU A 72 -15.94 5.30 7.29
N PRO A 73 -17.10 5.30 8.01
CA PRO A 73 -17.24 4.53 9.23
C PRO A 73 -17.35 3.02 9.01
N ASP A 74 -17.97 2.59 7.91
CA ASP A 74 -18.21 1.18 7.66
C ASP A 74 -16.95 0.47 7.13
N PRO A 75 -16.59 -0.75 7.62
CA PRO A 75 -15.43 -1.52 7.16
C PRO A 75 -15.74 -2.25 5.83
N LEU A 76 -15.97 -1.49 4.79
CA LEU A 76 -16.38 -1.93 3.46
C LEU A 76 -15.47 -1.30 2.40
N ALA A 77 -15.65 -1.72 1.12
CA ALA A 77 -15.05 -1.00 0.00
C ALA A 77 -15.52 0.48 0.00
N PRO A 78 -14.65 1.45 -0.33
CA PRO A 78 -14.97 2.88 -0.21
C PRO A 78 -16.28 3.27 -0.91
N ASP A 79 -16.53 2.80 -2.14
CA ASP A 79 -17.77 3.08 -2.86
C ASP A 79 -19.02 2.55 -2.12
N THR A 80 -18.91 1.36 -1.57
CA THR A 80 -20.00 0.72 -0.81
C THR A 80 -20.24 1.45 0.50
N ALA A 81 -19.17 1.80 1.24
CA ALA A 81 -19.27 2.55 2.48
C ALA A 81 -19.88 3.93 2.24
N ALA A 82 -19.46 4.64 1.18
CA ALA A 82 -20.00 5.95 0.82
C ALA A 82 -21.49 5.89 0.45
N ARG A 83 -21.91 4.93 -0.40
CA ARG A 83 -23.30 4.73 -0.76
C ARG A 83 -24.17 4.41 0.45
N ARG A 84 -23.68 3.57 1.38
CA ARG A 84 -24.41 3.26 2.63
C ARG A 84 -24.54 4.46 3.56
N ALA A 85 -23.49 5.26 3.66
CA ALA A 85 -23.48 6.47 4.49
C ALA A 85 -24.25 7.64 3.84
N GLY A 86 -24.62 7.54 2.56
CA GLY A 86 -25.28 8.61 1.81
C GLY A 86 -24.38 9.83 1.59
N VAL A 87 -23.05 9.62 1.51
CA VAL A 87 -22.08 10.70 1.31
C VAL A 87 -21.43 10.60 -0.06
N THR A 88 -21.06 11.76 -0.61
CA THR A 88 -20.26 11.85 -1.83
C THR A 88 -18.79 11.79 -1.45
N ILE A 89 -18.02 11.01 -2.18
CA ILE A 89 -16.55 10.95 -2.06
C ILE A 89 -15.92 11.43 -3.36
N PRO A 90 -14.69 11.99 -3.32
CA PRO A 90 -14.02 12.48 -4.52
C PRO A 90 -13.84 11.38 -5.57
N ALA A 91 -13.91 11.76 -6.85
CA ALA A 91 -13.55 10.89 -7.95
C ALA A 91 -12.03 10.60 -7.94
N VAL A 92 -11.61 9.46 -8.50
CA VAL A 92 -10.19 9.08 -8.61
C VAL A 92 -9.35 10.19 -9.26
N ALA A 93 -9.89 10.88 -10.27
CA ALA A 93 -9.21 12.00 -10.91
C ALA A 93 -8.92 13.18 -9.95
N GLU A 94 -9.80 13.43 -8.99
CA GLU A 94 -9.58 14.47 -7.98
C GLU A 94 -8.48 14.07 -6.99
N TYR A 95 -8.41 12.79 -6.61
CA TYR A 95 -7.29 12.26 -5.83
C TYR A 95 -5.97 12.43 -6.59
N ALA A 96 -5.94 12.14 -7.91
CA ALA A 96 -4.74 12.32 -8.73
C ALA A 96 -4.26 13.77 -8.77
N VAL A 97 -5.18 14.74 -8.91
CA VAL A 97 -4.84 16.17 -8.87
C VAL A 97 -4.18 16.54 -7.53
N ARG A 98 -4.74 16.09 -6.41
CA ARG A 98 -4.19 16.37 -5.07
C ARG A 98 -2.80 15.75 -4.87
N VAL A 99 -2.63 14.49 -5.30
CA VAL A 99 -1.34 13.78 -5.20
C VAL A 99 -0.27 14.48 -6.05
N ARG A 100 -0.60 14.92 -7.27
CA ARG A 100 0.35 15.66 -8.13
C ARG A 100 0.76 16.99 -7.50
N ALA A 101 -0.21 17.74 -6.95
CA ALA A 101 0.10 18.99 -6.27
C ALA A 101 1.05 18.76 -5.08
N LEU A 102 0.82 17.72 -4.29
CA LEU A 102 1.70 17.37 -3.17
C LEU A 102 3.10 16.95 -3.66
N ALA A 103 3.21 16.24 -4.79
CA ALA A 103 4.48 15.85 -5.37
C ALA A 103 5.31 17.02 -5.92
N GLU A 104 4.75 18.23 -6.03
CA GLU A 104 5.52 19.44 -6.30
C GLU A 104 6.16 20.04 -5.04
N GLU A 105 5.67 19.66 -3.85
CA GLU A 105 6.08 20.18 -2.55
C GLU A 105 7.07 19.27 -1.80
N VAL A 106 7.05 17.94 -2.11
CA VAL A 106 7.88 16.94 -1.42
C VAL A 106 8.62 16.04 -2.41
N ASP A 107 9.72 15.42 -1.95
CA ASP A 107 10.56 14.57 -2.81
C ASP A 107 9.91 13.21 -3.13
N THR A 108 9.05 12.70 -2.24
CA THR A 108 8.32 11.44 -2.46
C THR A 108 6.92 11.50 -1.86
N VAL A 109 5.92 11.14 -2.66
CA VAL A 109 4.55 10.86 -2.20
C VAL A 109 4.31 9.36 -2.29
N ILE A 110 3.84 8.75 -1.19
CA ILE A 110 3.45 7.34 -1.16
C ILE A 110 1.95 7.24 -0.95
N VAL A 111 1.24 6.69 -1.92
CA VAL A 111 -0.22 6.51 -1.89
C VAL A 111 -0.54 5.08 -1.49
N GLU A 112 -1.22 4.90 -0.35
CA GLU A 112 -1.69 3.59 0.11
C GLU A 112 -3.11 3.33 -0.32
N GLY A 113 -3.36 2.23 -1.04
CA GLY A 113 -4.68 1.79 -1.45
C GLY A 113 -5.53 1.21 -0.31
N ALA A 114 -6.81 1.04 -0.57
CA ALA A 114 -7.77 0.35 0.28
C ALA A 114 -8.12 -1.02 -0.33
N GLY A 115 -7.85 -2.11 0.40
CA GLY A 115 -8.07 -3.47 -0.12
C GLY A 115 -7.13 -3.84 -1.27
N GLY A 116 -7.64 -4.52 -2.30
CA GLY A 116 -6.89 -4.91 -3.49
C GLY A 116 -6.90 -3.85 -4.59
N LEU A 117 -6.14 -4.11 -5.66
CA LEU A 117 -5.89 -3.19 -6.78
C LEU A 117 -7.18 -2.68 -7.47
N LEU A 118 -8.19 -3.53 -7.60
CA LEU A 118 -9.44 -3.23 -8.32
C LEU A 118 -10.60 -2.83 -7.39
N VAL A 119 -10.32 -2.60 -6.11
CA VAL A 119 -11.32 -2.05 -5.19
C VAL A 119 -11.73 -0.65 -5.64
N ARG A 120 -13.06 -0.40 -5.66
CA ARG A 120 -13.61 0.88 -6.06
C ARG A 120 -13.31 1.94 -5.01
N LEU A 121 -12.57 2.98 -5.40
CA LEU A 121 -12.20 4.11 -4.55
C LEU A 121 -13.23 5.24 -4.61
N ASP A 122 -14.04 5.28 -5.66
CA ASP A 122 -15.10 6.26 -5.86
C ASP A 122 -16.41 5.58 -6.31
N THR A 123 -17.49 6.37 -6.36
CA THR A 123 -18.82 5.91 -6.76
C THR A 123 -19.01 5.83 -8.28
N ASP A 124 -18.07 6.31 -9.07
CA ASP A 124 -18.10 6.28 -10.54
C ASP A 124 -17.37 5.05 -11.10
N GLY A 125 -16.83 4.23 -10.23
CA GLY A 125 -16.18 2.96 -10.55
C GLY A 125 -14.66 3.04 -10.69
N GLY A 126 -14.06 4.17 -10.36
CA GLY A 126 -12.63 4.37 -10.34
C GLY A 126 -11.93 3.49 -9.29
N THR A 127 -10.76 2.98 -9.63
CA THR A 127 -9.98 2.04 -8.84
C THR A 127 -8.59 2.60 -8.50
N LEU A 128 -7.87 1.91 -7.62
CA LEU A 128 -6.46 2.23 -7.38
C LEU A 128 -5.60 2.02 -8.64
N LEU A 129 -5.98 1.08 -9.52
CA LEU A 129 -5.32 0.87 -10.80
C LEU A 129 -5.45 2.10 -11.71
N ASP A 130 -6.64 2.71 -11.74
CA ASP A 130 -6.87 3.93 -12.51
C ASP A 130 -6.08 5.11 -11.95
N LEU A 131 -6.02 5.24 -10.61
CA LEU A 131 -5.21 6.26 -9.94
C LEU A 131 -3.71 6.08 -10.24
N ALA A 132 -3.20 4.84 -10.14
CA ALA A 132 -1.79 4.54 -10.41
C ALA A 132 -1.41 4.83 -11.87
N ALA A 133 -2.30 4.48 -12.81
CA ALA A 133 -2.10 4.72 -14.24
C ALA A 133 -2.13 6.22 -14.58
N ASP A 134 -3.09 6.97 -14.01
CA ASP A 134 -3.16 8.42 -14.21
C ASP A 134 -1.92 9.13 -13.66
N LEU A 135 -1.40 8.69 -12.52
CA LEU A 135 -0.21 9.26 -11.88
C LEU A 135 1.12 8.84 -12.53
N ASP A 136 1.12 7.87 -13.45
CA ASP A 136 2.34 7.20 -13.94
C ASP A 136 3.22 6.74 -12.76
N ALA A 137 2.58 6.14 -11.76
CA ALA A 137 3.19 5.86 -10.48
C ALA A 137 4.03 4.59 -10.49
N GLU A 138 5.07 4.57 -9.67
CA GLU A 138 5.81 3.36 -9.34
C GLU A 138 4.98 2.48 -8.38
N VAL A 139 4.62 1.26 -8.79
CA VAL A 139 3.68 0.42 -8.05
C VAL A 139 4.39 -0.71 -7.31
N TYR A 140 4.19 -0.80 -5.99
CA TYR A 140 4.56 -1.97 -5.19
C TYR A 140 3.33 -2.80 -4.85
N VAL A 141 3.45 -4.12 -5.02
CA VAL A 141 2.37 -5.06 -4.73
C VAL A 141 2.68 -5.82 -3.45
N VAL A 142 1.86 -5.61 -2.42
CA VAL A 142 1.98 -6.32 -1.14
C VAL A 142 1.21 -7.63 -1.22
N VAL A 143 1.90 -8.73 -0.89
CA VAL A 143 1.42 -10.09 -1.02
C VAL A 143 1.48 -10.83 0.30
N ARG A 144 0.69 -11.90 0.45
CA ARG A 144 0.78 -12.85 1.57
C ARG A 144 1.93 -13.83 1.34
N ALA A 145 2.47 -14.40 2.41
CA ALA A 145 3.42 -15.50 2.32
C ALA A 145 2.74 -16.83 1.97
N GLY A 146 1.55 -17.08 2.52
CA GLY A 146 0.88 -18.38 2.55
C GLY A 146 0.24 -18.83 1.25
N LEU A 147 -0.36 -20.02 1.31
CA LEU A 147 -1.00 -20.68 0.17
C LEU A 147 -2.06 -19.80 -0.50
N GLY A 148 -2.10 -19.83 -1.85
CA GLY A 148 -2.99 -19.03 -2.69
C GLY A 148 -2.36 -17.72 -3.16
N THR A 149 -1.22 -17.30 -2.58
CA THR A 149 -0.56 -16.03 -2.94
C THR A 149 -0.14 -15.99 -4.40
N LEU A 150 0.35 -17.08 -4.98
CA LEU A 150 0.80 -17.14 -6.37
C LEU A 150 -0.31 -16.72 -7.34
N ASN A 151 -1.51 -17.31 -7.19
CA ASN A 151 -2.67 -16.98 -8.01
C ASN A 151 -3.07 -15.50 -7.86
N HIS A 152 -3.19 -15.00 -6.62
CA HIS A 152 -3.62 -13.63 -6.38
C HIS A 152 -2.58 -12.62 -6.88
N THR A 153 -1.29 -12.94 -6.76
CA THR A 153 -0.20 -12.09 -7.24
C THR A 153 -0.20 -12.02 -8.77
N GLU A 154 -0.30 -13.17 -9.45
CA GLU A 154 -0.32 -13.21 -10.92
C GLU A 154 -1.52 -12.45 -11.50
N LEU A 155 -2.71 -12.60 -10.90
CA LEU A 155 -3.91 -11.84 -11.30
C LEU A 155 -3.71 -10.32 -11.09
N THR A 156 -3.12 -9.91 -9.97
CA THR A 156 -2.88 -8.49 -9.67
C THR A 156 -1.84 -7.89 -10.62
N VAL A 157 -0.73 -8.60 -10.85
CA VAL A 157 0.31 -8.18 -11.80
C VAL A 157 -0.23 -8.14 -13.23
N GLY A 158 -1.04 -9.14 -13.62
CA GLY A 158 -1.72 -9.16 -14.93
C GLY A 158 -2.64 -7.95 -15.13
N ALA A 159 -3.38 -7.54 -14.09
CA ALA A 159 -4.21 -6.35 -14.14
C ALA A 159 -3.38 -5.06 -14.29
N LEU A 160 -2.25 -4.92 -13.60
CA LEU A 160 -1.33 -3.79 -13.78
C LEU A 160 -0.78 -3.74 -15.21
N ARG A 161 -0.28 -4.86 -15.71
CA ARG A 161 0.27 -4.98 -17.08
C ARG A 161 -0.76 -4.68 -18.17
N SER A 162 -2.04 -5.03 -17.95
CA SER A 162 -3.12 -4.69 -18.90
C SER A 162 -3.34 -3.18 -19.08
N ARG A 163 -2.85 -2.37 -18.14
CA ARG A 163 -2.87 -0.90 -18.17
C ARG A 163 -1.49 -0.30 -18.47
N GLY A 164 -0.51 -1.13 -18.90
CA GLY A 164 0.83 -0.69 -19.23
C GLY A 164 1.72 -0.38 -18.02
N LEU A 165 1.30 -0.77 -16.80
CA LEU A 165 2.09 -0.59 -15.59
C LEU A 165 2.88 -1.86 -15.26
N GLU A 166 4.18 -1.72 -15.11
CA GLU A 166 5.03 -2.81 -14.60
C GLU A 166 5.28 -2.58 -13.11
N PRO A 167 4.99 -3.58 -12.24
CA PRO A 167 5.27 -3.44 -10.81
C PRO A 167 6.76 -3.26 -10.54
N ALA A 168 7.09 -2.31 -9.66
CA ALA A 168 8.47 -2.07 -9.22
C ALA A 168 9.00 -3.20 -8.32
N GLY A 169 8.09 -3.94 -7.65
CA GLY A 169 8.45 -5.07 -6.82
C GLY A 169 7.28 -5.65 -6.04
N LEU A 170 7.48 -6.88 -5.58
CA LEU A 170 6.60 -7.54 -4.60
C LEU A 170 7.15 -7.31 -3.20
N VAL A 171 6.24 -7.09 -2.25
CA VAL A 171 6.56 -7.00 -0.82
C VAL A 171 5.77 -8.09 -0.10
N ILE A 172 6.44 -9.03 0.54
CA ILE A 172 5.79 -9.97 1.46
C ILE A 172 5.50 -9.20 2.74
N GLY A 173 4.21 -8.91 3.00
CA GLY A 173 3.80 -7.96 4.04
C GLY A 173 3.88 -8.48 5.47
N ALA A 174 3.94 -9.81 5.65
CA ALA A 174 4.19 -10.46 6.94
C ALA A 174 4.80 -11.85 6.70
N TRP A 175 6.03 -12.03 7.14
CA TRP A 175 6.73 -13.32 7.11
C TRP A 175 6.72 -13.93 8.50
N PRO A 176 6.17 -15.13 8.69
CA PRO A 176 6.06 -15.74 10.01
C PRO A 176 7.42 -16.18 10.56
N HIS A 177 7.52 -16.23 11.88
CA HIS A 177 8.73 -16.73 12.55
C HIS A 177 9.04 -18.21 12.26
N SER A 178 8.00 -18.98 11.93
CA SER A 178 8.11 -20.40 11.59
C SER A 178 7.31 -20.66 10.32
N PRO A 179 7.90 -20.38 9.16
CA PRO A 179 7.19 -20.55 7.88
C PRO A 179 6.87 -22.03 7.64
N ASP A 180 5.69 -22.28 7.12
CA ASP A 180 5.27 -23.60 6.66
C ASP A 180 5.89 -23.95 5.30
N LEU A 181 5.54 -25.14 4.78
CA LEU A 181 6.05 -25.59 3.47
C LEU A 181 5.62 -24.66 2.34
N ALA A 182 4.36 -24.19 2.34
CA ALA A 182 3.85 -23.33 1.28
C ALA A 182 4.52 -21.95 1.32
N GLU A 183 4.66 -21.38 2.50
CA GLU A 183 5.33 -20.09 2.71
C GLU A 183 6.79 -20.16 2.25
N SER A 184 7.50 -21.23 2.66
CA SER A 184 8.91 -21.43 2.27
C SER A 184 9.09 -21.57 0.76
N CYS A 185 8.21 -22.32 0.08
CA CYS A 185 8.25 -22.46 -1.38
C CYS A 185 7.86 -21.16 -2.10
N ASN A 186 6.87 -20.42 -1.56
CA ASN A 186 6.37 -19.20 -2.19
C ASN A 186 7.42 -18.08 -2.25
N LEU A 187 8.43 -18.08 -1.39
CA LEU A 187 9.50 -17.10 -1.44
C LEU A 187 10.24 -17.14 -2.78
N ASP A 188 10.50 -18.35 -3.29
CA ASP A 188 11.16 -18.58 -4.58
C ASP A 188 10.17 -18.56 -5.76
N ASP A 189 8.95 -19.02 -5.52
CA ASP A 189 7.93 -19.15 -6.57
C ASP A 189 7.28 -17.82 -6.96
N LEU A 190 7.12 -16.88 -6.03
CA LEU A 190 6.52 -15.57 -6.30
C LEU A 190 7.23 -14.83 -7.46
N PRO A 191 8.56 -14.61 -7.41
CA PRO A 191 9.24 -13.92 -8.53
C PRO A 191 9.23 -14.75 -9.80
N ARG A 192 9.29 -16.07 -9.72
CA ARG A 192 9.25 -16.97 -10.88
C ARG A 192 7.92 -16.92 -11.62
N VAL A 193 6.80 -16.94 -10.88
CA VAL A 193 5.44 -16.97 -11.45
C VAL A 193 5.00 -15.59 -11.92
N ALA A 194 5.20 -14.55 -11.11
CA ALA A 194 4.77 -13.20 -11.43
C ALA A 194 5.71 -12.47 -12.40
N GLY A 195 6.97 -12.91 -12.50
CA GLY A 195 8.01 -12.21 -13.27
C GLY A 195 8.36 -10.85 -12.67
N VAL A 196 8.17 -10.69 -11.35
CA VAL A 196 8.41 -9.46 -10.59
C VAL A 196 9.25 -9.83 -9.36
N PRO A 197 10.36 -9.13 -9.06
CA PRO A 197 11.20 -9.48 -7.93
C PRO A 197 10.50 -9.25 -6.58
N VAL A 198 10.77 -10.11 -5.60
CA VAL A 198 10.47 -9.82 -4.19
C VAL A 198 11.55 -8.88 -3.67
N VAL A 199 11.18 -7.62 -3.42
CA VAL A 199 12.12 -6.56 -3.00
C VAL A 199 12.15 -6.36 -1.49
N ALA A 200 11.15 -6.88 -0.77
CA ALA A 200 11.14 -6.84 0.69
C ALA A 200 10.34 -8.01 1.27
N VAL A 201 10.79 -8.47 2.45
CA VAL A 201 10.13 -9.49 3.27
C VAL A 201 10.03 -8.95 4.69
N LEU A 202 8.84 -8.51 5.08
CA LEU A 202 8.60 -7.90 6.38
C LEU A 202 8.35 -8.98 7.44
N THR A 203 8.97 -8.85 8.59
CA THR A 203 8.75 -9.77 9.71
C THR A 203 7.33 -9.64 10.26
N GLU A 204 6.68 -10.75 10.55
CA GLU A 204 5.40 -10.78 11.27
C GLU A 204 5.51 -10.01 12.59
N GLY A 205 4.45 -9.24 12.94
CA GLY A 205 4.44 -8.42 14.16
C GLY A 205 5.19 -7.10 14.06
N ALA A 206 5.78 -6.76 12.90
CA ALA A 206 6.53 -5.51 12.72
C ALA A 206 5.71 -4.24 13.05
N GLY A 207 4.40 -4.27 12.89
CA GLY A 207 3.52 -3.15 13.27
C GLY A 207 3.42 -2.87 14.76
N GLY A 208 3.86 -3.79 15.61
CA GLY A 208 3.93 -3.62 17.07
C GLY A 208 5.25 -3.01 17.58
N LEU A 209 6.20 -2.73 16.69
CA LEU A 209 7.46 -2.10 17.06
C LEU A 209 7.28 -0.61 17.38
N ASP A 210 8.13 -0.08 18.27
CA ASP A 210 8.29 1.36 18.38
C ASP A 210 9.03 1.94 17.17
N ARG A 211 8.96 3.26 16.99
CA ARG A 211 9.58 3.95 15.84
C ARG A 211 11.07 3.65 15.66
N ALA A 212 11.83 3.66 16.75
CA ALA A 212 13.28 3.47 16.67
C ALA A 212 13.61 2.04 16.23
N SER A 213 12.95 1.06 16.83
CA SER A 213 13.08 -0.36 16.48
C SER A 213 12.61 -0.65 15.07
N PHE A 214 11.48 -0.06 14.65
CA PHE A 214 10.97 -0.20 13.28
C PHE A 214 11.97 0.36 12.26
N THR A 215 12.42 1.60 12.45
CA THR A 215 13.38 2.27 11.55
C THR A 215 14.69 1.48 11.45
N ALA A 216 15.18 0.94 12.56
CA ALA A 216 16.40 0.12 12.59
C ALA A 216 16.23 -1.23 11.86
N ALA A 217 15.04 -1.82 11.89
CA ALA A 217 14.74 -3.10 11.25
C ALA A 217 14.56 -2.98 9.73
N VAL A 218 14.00 -1.85 9.23
CA VAL A 218 13.65 -1.67 7.81
C VAL A 218 14.76 -2.06 6.84
N PRO A 219 16.04 -1.67 7.02
CA PRO A 219 17.10 -2.05 6.08
C PRO A 219 17.27 -3.57 5.93
N THR A 220 16.95 -4.36 6.98
CA THR A 220 17.11 -5.82 6.95
C THR A 220 15.99 -6.54 6.19
N TRP A 221 14.89 -5.87 5.92
CA TRP A 221 13.74 -6.45 5.21
C TRP A 221 13.86 -6.34 3.69
N PHE A 222 14.64 -5.38 3.21
CA PHE A 222 14.79 -5.17 1.78
C PHE A 222 15.96 -5.99 1.23
N THR A 223 15.73 -6.64 0.10
CA THR A 223 16.83 -7.20 -0.68
C THR A 223 17.59 -6.05 -1.32
N ASP A 224 18.92 -6.06 -1.20
CA ASP A 224 19.77 -5.15 -1.95
C ASP A 224 19.66 -5.48 -3.44
N THR A 225 18.63 -4.93 -4.08
CA THR A 225 18.58 -4.85 -5.53
C THR A 225 19.21 -3.53 -5.92
N PRO A 226 20.24 -3.52 -6.75
CA PRO A 226 21.02 -2.33 -7.10
C PRO A 226 20.17 -1.23 -7.74
#